data_9169e33b26cdee9fa51df0abd03b92b8
#
_entry.id   9169e33b26cdee9fa51df0abd03b92b8
#
_cell.length_a   1.000
_cell.length_b   1.000
_cell.length_c   1.000
_cell.angle_alpha   90.00
_cell.angle_beta   90.00
_cell.angle_gamma   90.00
#
_symmetry.space_group_name_H-M   'P 1'
#
loop_
_entity.id
_entity.type
_entity.pdbx_description
1 polymer ?
#
loop_
_entity_poly.entity_id
_entity_poly.type
_entity_poly.pdbx_seq_one_letter_code
_entity_poly.pdbx_strand_id
1 'polypeptide(L)'
;LGLTYKLYPIGPRTGEPRTKKYGELNPKRKVPFCEDGGFKLSESIAICRYLINTYGNSSTLMTPQSSEELAKEDEWLSYIYGELDETSLYVMRRHQGLPEIYGEAPTAVDAARNYAMRHLNVIDAHLKGRSYLLAETFGLTDIFLVTCLNWAENYGIFLSDGLRRYRDSITQREQYKAAMIKNKKG
;
A
#
# COMPACT_ATOMS: atom_id res chain seq x y z
N LEU A 1 -10.45 -4.56 -11.18
CA LEU A 1 -10.34 -5.56 -12.26
C LEU A 1 -11.59 -6.45 -12.39
N GLY A 2 -12.48 -6.50 -11.40
CA GLY A 2 -13.69 -7.34 -11.44
C GLY A 2 -13.44 -8.86 -11.43
N LEU A 3 -12.27 -9.30 -10.99
CA LEU A 3 -11.89 -10.70 -10.97
C LEU A 3 -12.66 -11.50 -9.92
N THR A 4 -13.03 -12.72 -10.26
CA THR A 4 -13.50 -13.71 -9.30
C THR A 4 -12.30 -14.37 -8.64
N TYR A 5 -12.27 -14.39 -7.31
CA TYR A 5 -11.17 -14.99 -6.56
C TYR A 5 -11.66 -15.60 -5.24
N LYS A 6 -10.89 -16.53 -4.70
CA LYS A 6 -11.11 -17.09 -3.37
C LYS A 6 -10.23 -16.34 -2.36
N LEU A 7 -10.87 -15.74 -1.36
CA LEU A 7 -10.17 -15.06 -0.29
C LEU A 7 -9.92 -16.02 0.87
N TYR A 8 -8.67 -16.06 1.33
CA TYR A 8 -8.28 -16.70 2.59
C TYR A 8 -7.90 -15.58 3.57
N PRO A 9 -8.76 -15.29 4.56
CA PRO A 9 -8.54 -14.20 5.49
C PRO A 9 -7.47 -14.58 6.52
N ILE A 10 -6.24 -14.17 6.27
CA ILE A 10 -5.10 -14.36 7.17
C ILE A 10 -4.69 -13.00 7.71
N GLY A 11 -4.96 -12.77 8.98
CA GLY A 11 -4.61 -11.51 9.64
C GLY A 11 -3.13 -11.47 10.02
N PRO A 12 -2.43 -10.34 9.79
CA PRO A 12 -1.02 -10.21 10.15
C PRO A 12 -0.77 -10.27 11.67
N ARG A 13 -1.81 -10.10 12.49
CA ARG A 13 -1.76 -10.14 13.97
C ARG A 13 -2.26 -11.46 14.59
N THR A 14 -2.79 -12.39 13.79
CA THR A 14 -3.37 -13.66 14.28
C THR A 14 -2.33 -14.69 14.67
N GLY A 15 -1.06 -14.47 14.33
CA GLY A 15 0.00 -15.47 14.50
C GLY A 15 0.04 -16.53 13.39
N GLU A 16 -1.02 -16.66 12.59
CA GLU A 16 -1.10 -17.64 11.50
C GLU A 16 0.07 -17.55 10.51
N PRO A 17 0.56 -16.36 10.08
CA PRO A 17 1.73 -16.26 9.22
C PRO A 17 3.01 -16.88 9.81
N ARG A 18 3.07 -17.06 11.13
CA ARG A 18 4.22 -17.68 11.83
C ARG A 18 4.15 -19.19 11.90
N THR A 19 3.03 -19.81 11.54
CA THR A 19 2.87 -21.27 11.56
C THR A 19 3.79 -21.95 10.51
N LYS A 20 4.15 -23.21 10.78
CA LYS A 20 4.91 -24.03 9.83
C LYS A 20 4.16 -24.15 8.51
N LYS A 21 2.85 -24.44 8.57
CA LYS A 21 1.98 -24.58 7.39
C LYS A 21 2.01 -23.34 6.50
N TYR A 22 1.89 -22.13 7.07
CA TYR A 22 1.98 -20.93 6.27
C TYR A 22 3.40 -20.66 5.75
N GLY A 23 4.43 -20.98 6.53
CA GLY A 23 5.83 -20.87 6.12
C GLY A 23 6.21 -21.78 4.94
N GLU A 24 5.55 -22.93 4.78
CA GLU A 24 5.69 -23.81 3.61
C GLU A 24 5.05 -23.19 2.35
N LEU A 25 3.97 -22.42 2.53
CA LEU A 25 3.31 -21.67 1.45
C LEU A 25 4.10 -20.43 1.08
N ASN A 26 4.48 -19.62 2.07
CA ASN A 26 5.26 -18.40 1.90
C ASN A 26 6.42 -18.36 2.92
N PRO A 27 7.66 -18.66 2.50
CA PRO A 27 8.82 -18.64 3.40
C PRO A 27 9.09 -17.29 4.06
N LYS A 28 8.64 -16.17 3.46
CA LYS A 28 8.75 -14.83 4.05
C LYS A 28 7.82 -14.63 5.25
N ARG A 29 6.81 -15.53 5.42
CA ARG A 29 5.83 -15.48 6.51
C ARG A 29 5.11 -14.14 6.64
N LYS A 30 4.88 -13.49 5.51
CA LYS A 30 4.15 -12.22 5.40
C LYS A 30 2.94 -12.36 4.49
N VAL A 31 1.95 -11.54 4.70
CA VAL A 31 0.82 -11.32 3.81
C VAL A 31 1.05 -10.01 3.04
N PRO A 32 0.52 -9.88 1.83
CA PRO A 32 -0.32 -10.81 1.08
C PRO A 32 0.46 -11.93 0.38
N PHE A 33 -0.29 -12.95 -0.02
CA PHE A 33 0.18 -14.04 -0.87
C PHE A 33 -0.90 -14.34 -1.91
N CYS A 34 -0.50 -14.53 -3.16
CA CYS A 34 -1.37 -14.83 -4.30
C CYS A 34 -0.98 -16.14 -4.94
N GLU A 35 -1.97 -16.94 -5.33
CA GLU A 35 -1.80 -18.12 -6.16
C GLU A 35 -2.77 -18.06 -7.34
N ASP A 36 -2.25 -18.27 -8.54
CA ASP A 36 -2.99 -18.22 -9.78
C ASP A 36 -2.52 -19.32 -10.72
N GLY A 37 -3.36 -20.35 -10.94
CA GLY A 37 -3.04 -21.49 -11.80
C GLY A 37 -1.76 -22.24 -11.42
N GLY A 38 -1.38 -22.25 -10.11
CA GLY A 38 -0.13 -22.82 -9.63
C GLY A 38 1.04 -21.83 -9.59
N PHE A 39 0.93 -20.65 -10.21
CA PHE A 39 1.88 -19.56 -10.05
C PHE A 39 1.71 -18.91 -8.66
N LYS A 40 2.79 -18.80 -7.91
CA LYS A 40 2.80 -18.29 -6.54
C LYS A 40 3.58 -17.00 -6.46
N LEU A 41 2.97 -15.98 -5.85
CA LEU A 41 3.56 -14.65 -5.77
C LEU A 41 3.31 -14.01 -4.40
N SER A 42 4.31 -13.35 -3.87
CA SER A 42 4.21 -12.47 -2.69
C SER A 42 4.64 -11.06 -3.07
N GLU A 43 4.51 -10.10 -2.15
CA GLU A 43 4.72 -8.68 -2.29
C GLU A 43 3.58 -7.97 -3.01
N SER A 44 2.99 -7.00 -2.33
CA SER A 44 1.78 -6.29 -2.79
C SER A 44 1.94 -5.66 -4.16
N ILE A 45 3.07 -4.98 -4.41
CA ILE A 45 3.36 -4.32 -5.69
C ILE A 45 3.45 -5.36 -6.82
N ALA A 46 4.20 -6.44 -6.58
CA ALA A 46 4.38 -7.50 -7.57
C ALA A 46 3.05 -8.20 -7.91
N ILE A 47 2.23 -8.52 -6.89
CA ILE A 47 0.92 -9.12 -7.07
C ILE A 47 0.01 -8.20 -7.88
N CYS A 48 -0.09 -6.92 -7.51
CA CYS A 48 -0.94 -5.96 -8.22
C CYS A 48 -0.50 -5.78 -9.67
N ARG A 49 0.80 -5.64 -9.93
CA ARG A 49 1.34 -5.53 -11.29
C ARG A 49 1.06 -6.79 -12.12
N TYR A 50 1.27 -7.96 -11.56
CA TYR A 50 0.96 -9.23 -12.21
C TYR A 50 -0.52 -9.29 -12.61
N LEU A 51 -1.42 -8.97 -11.69
CA LEU A 51 -2.86 -9.01 -11.94
C LEU A 51 -3.29 -7.98 -12.98
N ILE A 52 -2.72 -6.78 -12.97
CA ILE A 52 -3.01 -5.73 -13.96
C ILE A 52 -2.53 -6.18 -15.35
N ASN A 53 -1.31 -6.68 -15.46
CA ASN A 53 -0.74 -7.09 -16.75
C ASN A 53 -1.44 -8.32 -17.33
N THR A 54 -1.89 -9.24 -16.46
CA THR A 54 -2.52 -10.50 -16.91
C THR A 54 -4.00 -10.31 -17.22
N TYR A 55 -4.71 -9.49 -16.44
CA TYR A 55 -6.18 -9.41 -16.45
C TYR A 55 -6.73 -8.00 -16.64
N GLY A 56 -5.87 -7.00 -16.80
CA GLY A 56 -6.28 -5.59 -16.81
C GLY A 56 -6.76 -5.03 -18.14
N ASN A 57 -6.80 -5.81 -19.22
CA ASN A 57 -7.10 -5.34 -20.59
C ASN A 57 -8.41 -4.56 -20.75
N SER A 58 -9.39 -4.79 -19.88
CA SER A 58 -10.67 -4.07 -19.85
C SER A 58 -10.80 -3.09 -18.69
N SER A 59 -9.75 -2.89 -17.92
CA SER A 59 -9.78 -2.01 -16.74
C SER A 59 -9.62 -0.55 -17.14
N THR A 60 -10.13 0.35 -16.28
CA THR A 60 -9.92 1.80 -16.38
C THR A 60 -8.71 2.27 -15.59
N LEU A 61 -7.86 1.35 -15.12
CA LEU A 61 -6.63 1.67 -14.44
C LEU A 61 -5.58 2.19 -15.44
N MET A 62 -4.84 3.20 -15.03
CA MET A 62 -3.65 3.63 -15.76
C MET A 62 -2.65 2.47 -15.78
N THR A 63 -2.18 2.12 -16.97
CA THR A 63 -1.12 1.15 -17.19
C THR A 63 -0.06 1.75 -18.09
N PRO A 64 1.23 1.66 -17.69
CA PRO A 64 2.33 2.17 -18.50
C PRO A 64 2.34 1.57 -19.92
N GLN A 65 2.49 2.40 -20.94
CA GLN A 65 2.53 2.01 -22.35
C GLN A 65 3.93 2.09 -22.94
N SER A 66 4.88 2.72 -22.24
CA SER A 66 6.28 2.84 -22.64
C SER A 66 7.22 2.47 -21.50
N SER A 67 8.51 2.29 -21.82
CA SER A 67 9.55 2.04 -20.82
C SER A 67 9.72 3.21 -19.87
N GLU A 68 9.55 4.44 -20.37
CA GLU A 68 9.66 5.66 -19.58
C GLU A 68 8.51 5.79 -18.60
N GLU A 69 7.29 5.49 -19.02
CA GLU A 69 6.11 5.48 -18.13
C GLU A 69 6.24 4.39 -17.07
N LEU A 70 6.72 3.20 -17.45
CA LEU A 70 6.98 2.13 -16.50
C LEU A 70 8.05 2.52 -15.49
N ALA A 71 9.14 3.15 -15.94
CA ALA A 71 10.19 3.62 -15.06
C ALA A 71 9.68 4.69 -14.07
N LYS A 72 8.78 5.58 -14.52
CA LYS A 72 8.14 6.57 -13.64
C LYS A 72 7.18 5.92 -12.63
N GLU A 73 6.44 4.91 -13.02
CA GLU A 73 5.60 4.16 -12.09
C GLU A 73 6.46 3.43 -11.05
N ASP A 74 7.55 2.79 -11.46
CA ASP A 74 8.49 2.11 -10.57
C ASP A 74 9.23 3.07 -9.64
N GLU A 75 9.60 4.26 -10.12
CA GLU A 75 10.17 5.33 -9.28
C GLU A 75 9.23 5.69 -8.13
N TRP A 76 7.96 5.97 -8.43
CA TRP A 76 6.99 6.33 -7.42
C TRP A 76 6.61 5.18 -6.49
N LEU A 77 6.47 3.96 -7.01
CA LEU A 77 6.21 2.78 -6.18
C LEU A 77 7.37 2.51 -5.23
N SER A 78 8.61 2.60 -5.71
CA SER A 78 9.82 2.45 -4.90
C SER A 78 9.91 3.52 -3.82
N TYR A 79 9.61 4.77 -4.19
CA TYR A 79 9.62 5.90 -3.26
C TYR A 79 8.54 5.75 -2.17
N ILE A 80 7.30 5.44 -2.54
CA ILE A 80 6.21 5.25 -1.58
C ILE A 80 6.53 4.07 -0.65
N TYR A 81 6.96 2.95 -1.20
CA TYR A 81 7.26 1.76 -0.41
C TYR A 81 8.49 1.95 0.48
N GLY A 82 9.59 2.45 -0.07
CA GLY A 82 10.84 2.61 0.67
C GLY A 82 10.79 3.71 1.73
N GLU A 83 10.30 4.89 1.35
CA GLU A 83 10.40 6.07 2.19
C GLU A 83 9.19 6.26 3.12
N LEU A 84 7.97 6.10 2.61
CA LEU A 84 6.78 6.24 3.45
C LEU A 84 6.42 4.98 4.19
N ASP A 85 6.33 3.83 3.52
CA ASP A 85 5.86 2.60 4.13
C ASP A 85 6.92 2.02 5.08
N GLU A 86 8.03 1.49 4.56
CA GLU A 86 8.99 0.71 5.36
C GLU A 86 9.84 1.59 6.28
N THR A 87 10.38 2.70 5.81
CA THR A 87 11.30 3.54 6.60
C THR A 87 10.57 4.37 7.65
N SER A 88 9.30 4.72 7.41
CA SER A 88 8.53 5.60 8.29
C SER A 88 7.39 4.88 9.00
N LEU A 89 6.31 4.61 8.28
CA LEU A 89 5.05 4.15 8.88
C LEU A 89 5.18 2.75 9.49
N TYR A 90 6.01 1.89 8.92
CA TYR A 90 6.25 0.56 9.47
C TYR A 90 7.06 0.60 10.77
N VAL A 91 7.99 1.55 10.92
CA VAL A 91 8.69 1.80 12.19
C VAL A 91 7.69 2.26 13.26
N MET A 92 6.82 3.22 12.93
CA MET A 92 5.76 3.68 13.83
C MET A 92 4.80 2.54 14.19
N ARG A 93 4.40 1.72 13.21
CA ARG A 93 3.57 0.53 13.46
C ARG A 93 4.22 -0.43 14.45
N ARG A 94 5.51 -0.70 14.35
CA ARG A 94 6.22 -1.61 15.26
C ARG A 94 6.28 -1.06 16.68
N HIS A 95 6.73 0.17 16.83
CA HIS A 95 7.16 0.69 18.13
C HIS A 95 6.12 1.59 18.82
N GLN A 96 5.10 2.05 18.09
CA GLN A 96 3.95 2.78 18.62
C GLN A 96 2.67 1.93 18.57
N GLY A 97 2.45 1.19 17.49
CA GLY A 97 1.22 0.41 17.28
C GLY A 97 1.25 -1.02 17.85
N LEU A 98 2.43 -1.60 18.06
CA LEU A 98 2.64 -2.99 18.53
C LEU A 98 3.82 -3.08 19.52
N PRO A 99 3.88 -2.20 20.54
CA PRO A 99 5.01 -2.16 21.46
C PRO A 99 5.14 -3.46 22.27
N GLU A 100 4.05 -4.15 22.52
CA GLU A 100 4.04 -5.45 23.21
C GLU A 100 4.76 -6.57 22.46
N ILE A 101 4.93 -6.42 21.13
CA ILE A 101 5.64 -7.41 20.28
C ILE A 101 7.07 -6.97 19.98
N TYR A 102 7.28 -5.68 19.70
CA TYR A 102 8.54 -5.16 19.16
C TYR A 102 9.32 -4.26 20.14
N GLY A 103 8.73 -3.97 21.30
CA GLY A 103 9.29 -3.02 22.27
C GLY A 103 8.98 -1.57 21.89
N GLU A 104 9.00 -0.70 22.90
CA GLU A 104 8.89 0.74 22.71
C GLU A 104 10.22 1.34 22.21
N ALA A 105 10.15 2.27 21.27
CA ALA A 105 11.30 3.04 20.80
C ALA A 105 10.88 4.48 20.45
N PRO A 106 10.59 5.33 21.46
CA PRO A 106 10.05 6.68 21.23
C PRO A 106 10.91 7.51 20.28
N THR A 107 12.22 7.51 20.47
CA THR A 107 13.16 8.25 19.59
C THR A 107 13.08 7.79 18.13
N ALA A 108 12.95 6.47 17.89
CA ALA A 108 12.80 5.95 16.53
C ALA A 108 11.43 6.34 15.93
N VAL A 109 10.37 6.33 16.74
CA VAL A 109 9.03 6.77 16.34
C VAL A 109 9.04 8.25 15.95
N ASP A 110 9.67 9.11 16.75
CA ASP A 110 9.76 10.55 16.46
C ASP A 110 10.59 10.82 15.19
N ALA A 111 11.71 10.12 15.02
CA ALA A 111 12.53 10.21 13.81
C ALA A 111 11.74 9.76 12.57
N ALA A 112 11.04 8.64 12.64
CA ALA A 112 10.21 8.12 11.58
C ALA A 112 9.04 9.05 11.22
N ARG A 113 8.40 9.65 12.22
CA ARG A 113 7.35 10.66 12.04
C ARG A 113 7.85 11.88 11.28
N ASN A 114 8.98 12.44 11.71
CA ASN A 114 9.58 13.60 11.07
C ASN A 114 10.02 13.28 9.63
N TYR A 115 10.50 12.07 9.41
CA TYR A 115 10.86 11.57 8.08
C TYR A 115 9.63 11.48 7.19
N ALA A 116 8.55 10.84 7.65
CA ALA A 116 7.29 10.75 6.92
C ALA A 116 6.75 12.13 6.53
N MET A 117 6.74 13.09 7.46
CA MET A 117 6.25 14.44 7.19
C MET A 117 7.01 15.15 6.08
N ARG A 118 8.35 14.98 6.01
CA ARG A 118 9.16 15.54 4.91
C ARG A 118 8.76 14.96 3.56
N HIS A 119 8.57 13.64 3.48
CA HIS A 119 8.20 12.96 2.24
C HIS A 119 6.75 13.24 1.84
N LEU A 120 5.84 13.38 2.78
CA LEU A 120 4.48 13.83 2.53
C LEU A 120 4.44 15.25 1.92
N ASN A 121 5.31 16.15 2.36
CA ASN A 121 5.43 17.49 1.75
C ASN A 121 5.90 17.43 0.29
N VAL A 122 6.80 16.53 -0.05
CA VAL A 122 7.24 16.31 -1.45
C VAL A 122 6.07 15.83 -2.31
N ILE A 123 5.31 14.87 -1.79
CA ILE A 123 4.14 14.32 -2.48
C ILE A 123 3.04 15.37 -2.62
N ASP A 124 2.76 16.15 -1.58
CA ASP A 124 1.78 17.24 -1.62
C ASP A 124 2.14 18.29 -2.68
N ALA A 125 3.43 18.64 -2.75
CA ALA A 125 3.92 19.57 -3.79
C ALA A 125 3.76 18.99 -5.20
N HIS A 126 4.01 17.70 -5.39
CA HIS A 126 3.84 17.02 -6.68
C HIS A 126 2.37 16.93 -7.10
N LEU A 127 1.45 16.72 -6.15
CA LEU A 127 0.01 16.59 -6.41
C LEU A 127 -0.69 17.93 -6.70
N LYS A 128 -0.01 19.08 -6.59
CA LYS A 128 -0.62 20.38 -6.91
C LYS A 128 -1.10 20.42 -8.35
N GLY A 129 -2.40 20.62 -8.54
CA GLY A 129 -3.05 20.66 -9.85
C GLY A 129 -3.19 19.30 -10.54
N ARG A 130 -2.97 18.20 -9.83
CA ARG A 130 -3.10 16.83 -10.35
C ARG A 130 -4.24 16.10 -9.66
N SER A 131 -4.96 15.29 -10.43
CA SER A 131 -6.00 14.41 -9.88
C SER A 131 -5.40 13.11 -9.33
N TYR A 132 -4.31 12.61 -9.96
CA TYR A 132 -3.62 11.38 -9.60
C TYR A 132 -2.10 11.57 -9.66
N LEU A 133 -1.35 10.60 -9.14
CA LEU A 133 0.08 10.76 -8.93
C LEU A 133 0.88 10.84 -10.24
N LEU A 134 0.54 10.03 -11.24
CA LEU A 134 1.30 9.94 -12.50
C LEU A 134 0.59 10.51 -13.71
N ALA A 135 -0.73 10.38 -13.79
CA ALA A 135 -1.50 10.74 -14.98
C ALA A 135 -2.87 11.33 -14.60
N GLU A 136 -3.70 11.59 -15.59
CA GLU A 136 -5.10 12.00 -15.38
C GLU A 136 -6.02 10.81 -15.02
N THR A 137 -5.46 9.61 -14.92
CA THR A 137 -6.18 8.37 -14.67
C THR A 137 -5.61 7.67 -13.43
N PHE A 138 -6.49 7.14 -12.60
CA PHE A 138 -6.18 6.37 -11.39
C PHE A 138 -5.33 5.13 -11.72
N GLY A 139 -4.24 4.94 -10.99
CA GLY A 139 -3.27 3.88 -11.23
C GLY A 139 -2.81 3.14 -9.97
N LEU A 140 -1.80 2.31 -10.18
CA LEU A 140 -1.22 1.47 -9.11
C LEU A 140 -0.57 2.33 -8.03
N THR A 141 0.12 3.39 -8.38
CA THR A 141 0.76 4.32 -7.43
C THR A 141 -0.23 4.98 -6.48
N ASP A 142 -1.43 5.29 -6.97
CA ASP A 142 -2.49 5.89 -6.15
C ASP A 142 -3.04 4.91 -5.12
N ILE A 143 -3.13 3.61 -5.46
CA ILE A 143 -3.54 2.55 -4.53
C ILE A 143 -2.56 2.46 -3.34
N PHE A 144 -1.25 2.50 -3.62
CA PHE A 144 -0.23 2.44 -2.57
C PHE A 144 -0.16 3.72 -1.77
N LEU A 145 -0.22 4.88 -2.41
CA LEU A 145 -0.17 6.16 -1.71
C LEU A 145 -1.36 6.33 -0.76
N VAL A 146 -2.60 6.03 -1.19
CA VAL A 146 -3.77 6.17 -0.31
C VAL A 146 -3.68 5.27 0.93
N THR A 147 -3.06 4.09 0.80
CA THR A 147 -2.82 3.21 1.94
C THR A 147 -1.87 3.85 2.96
N CYS A 148 -0.78 4.46 2.48
CA CYS A 148 0.17 5.19 3.33
C CYS A 148 -0.47 6.43 3.97
N LEU A 149 -1.29 7.19 3.24
CA LEU A 149 -2.00 8.35 3.79
C LEU A 149 -2.96 7.97 4.92
N ASN A 150 -3.70 6.87 4.77
CA ASN A 150 -4.55 6.36 5.84
C ASN A 150 -3.73 5.92 7.07
N TRP A 151 -2.57 5.29 6.86
CA TRP A 151 -1.68 4.92 7.95
C TRP A 151 -1.10 6.14 8.65
N ALA A 152 -0.65 7.13 7.89
CA ALA A 152 -0.12 8.38 8.44
C ALA A 152 -1.12 9.03 9.42
N GLU A 153 -2.38 9.16 8.99
CA GLU A 153 -3.44 9.72 9.83
C GLU A 153 -3.73 8.85 11.06
N ASN A 154 -3.77 7.52 10.91
CA ASN A 154 -3.98 6.58 12.02
C ASN A 154 -2.87 6.65 13.08
N TYR A 155 -1.66 7.06 12.70
CA TYR A 155 -0.54 7.29 13.63
C TYR A 155 -0.39 8.76 14.05
N GLY A 156 -1.40 9.58 13.79
CA GLY A 156 -1.45 10.98 14.23
C GLY A 156 -0.55 11.92 13.43
N ILE A 157 -0.22 11.58 12.19
CA ILE A 157 0.42 12.52 11.25
C ILE A 157 -0.69 13.34 10.59
N PHE A 158 -0.62 14.64 10.74
CA PHE A 158 -1.57 15.56 10.14
C PHE A 158 -1.30 15.69 8.63
N LEU A 159 -2.30 15.37 7.82
CA LEU A 159 -2.24 15.56 6.37
C LEU A 159 -2.61 17.00 6.01
N SER A 160 -1.93 17.58 5.02
CA SER A 160 -2.33 18.85 4.41
C SER A 160 -3.72 18.74 3.79
N ASP A 161 -4.34 19.88 3.52
CA ASP A 161 -5.65 19.91 2.83
C ASP A 161 -5.56 19.29 1.42
N GLY A 162 -4.40 19.45 0.75
CA GLY A 162 -4.14 18.83 -0.55
C GLY A 162 -4.17 17.30 -0.48
N LEU A 163 -3.36 16.72 0.40
CA LEU A 163 -3.28 15.28 0.62
C LEU A 163 -4.60 14.69 1.11
N ARG A 164 -5.33 15.43 1.94
CA ARG A 164 -6.63 15.00 2.45
C ARG A 164 -7.66 14.93 1.32
N ARG A 165 -7.78 15.99 0.50
CA ARG A 165 -8.67 15.97 -0.67
C ARG A 165 -8.34 14.84 -1.64
N TYR A 166 -7.05 14.64 -1.94
CA TYR A 166 -6.60 13.54 -2.79
C TYR A 166 -7.00 12.17 -2.21
N ARG A 167 -6.68 11.89 -0.95
CA ARG A 167 -7.08 10.66 -0.26
C ARG A 167 -8.60 10.46 -0.30
N ASP A 168 -9.37 11.48 0.02
CA ASP A 168 -10.83 11.42 0.10
C ASP A 168 -11.44 11.13 -1.27
N SER A 169 -10.91 11.70 -2.36
CA SER A 169 -11.36 11.38 -3.72
C SER A 169 -11.21 9.90 -4.06
N ILE A 170 -10.14 9.26 -3.60
CA ILE A 170 -9.88 7.83 -3.84
C ILE A 170 -10.72 6.96 -2.91
N THR A 171 -10.85 7.32 -1.63
CA THR A 171 -11.61 6.53 -0.64
C THR A 171 -13.12 6.53 -0.90
N GLN A 172 -13.64 7.48 -1.67
CA GLN A 172 -15.04 7.51 -2.12
C GLN A 172 -15.33 6.52 -3.27
N ARG A 173 -14.31 5.98 -3.93
CA ARG A 173 -14.50 5.00 -5.01
C ARG A 173 -15.18 3.73 -4.47
N GLU A 174 -16.15 3.20 -5.23
CA GLU A 174 -16.90 2.02 -4.82
C GLU A 174 -16.01 0.78 -4.63
N GLN A 175 -14.95 0.66 -5.46
CA GLN A 175 -13.99 -0.44 -5.35
C GLN A 175 -13.17 -0.34 -4.05
N TYR A 176 -12.82 0.88 -3.61
CA TYR A 176 -12.16 1.09 -2.34
C TYR A 176 -13.07 0.69 -1.17
N LYS A 177 -14.31 1.17 -1.16
CA LYS A 177 -15.30 0.82 -0.12
C LYS A 177 -15.54 -0.69 -0.05
N ALA A 178 -15.68 -1.35 -1.21
CA ALA A 178 -15.83 -2.81 -1.29
C ALA A 178 -14.61 -3.56 -0.73
N ALA A 179 -13.40 -3.10 -1.02
CA ALA A 179 -12.16 -3.67 -0.47
C ALA A 179 -12.10 -3.51 1.05
N MET A 180 -12.47 -2.33 1.57
CA MET A 180 -12.49 -2.09 3.03
C MET A 180 -13.48 -2.98 3.77
N ILE A 181 -14.65 -3.27 3.17
CA ILE A 181 -15.64 -4.20 3.76
C ILE A 181 -15.07 -5.62 3.83
N LYS A 182 -14.37 -6.07 2.77
CA LYS A 182 -13.73 -7.40 2.75
C LYS A 182 -12.60 -7.52 3.76
N ASN A 183 -11.79 -6.47 3.93
CA ASN A 183 -10.66 -6.44 4.85
C ASN A 183 -11.06 -6.34 6.34
N LYS A 184 -12.26 -5.85 6.65
CA LYS A 184 -12.78 -5.81 8.04
C LYS A 184 -13.18 -7.18 8.60
N LYS A 185 -13.26 -8.20 7.73
CA LYS A 185 -13.68 -9.57 8.12
C LYS A 185 -12.51 -10.52 8.37
N GLY A 186 -11.28 -10.00 8.34
CA GLY A 186 -10.05 -10.77 8.57
C GLY A 186 -9.33 -10.44 9.89
#